data_82bc81214bbef17afc00b957035f83c5
#
_entry.id   82bc81214bbef17afc00b957035f83c5
#
_cell.length_a   1.000
_cell.length_b   1.000
_cell.length_c   1.000
_cell.angle_alpha   90.00
_cell.angle_beta   90.00
_cell.angle_gamma   90.00
#
_symmetry.space_group_name_H-M   'P 1'
#
loop_
_entity.id
_entity.type
_entity.pdbx_description
1 polymer ?
#
loop_
_entity_poly.entity_id
_entity_poly.type
_entity_poly.pdbx_seq_one_letter_code
_entity_poly.pdbx_strand_id
1 'polypeptide(L)'
;MLAYPADMHSTSDSPASTARPLQAAQVIVGGICGLVLTIGLARFTYTPLLPLMQAQAGLSDLAGGWLAATNYFGYMSGALLAAWIDDARLRHRLYSGGLVLSLLITALMGASSSIWVWALSRYLGGLCGAAGMLLGSGLVLNWLMRAGRRPELGLHFTGLGLGIVVSALGAMMMSALALNWAWQWQGFAFLGLFFLLPAWVWRPPVPPPPPKLQVTAAAPAKRWMALMMATYFCAGWGFVISATFTVAIVERQPLLAGQGPWAWLLVGLAATPAVFLWDRVARRVGELKALMMAFGLQVLAVVLPALSDGLIAALAGALLYGATFIGIVSLTLALVGRRSPVNPGKAMARLTLTYGLAQVCAPALAGAMAQASGSYRGALWLTAGVILLGMALLGLLMREPQG
;
A
#
# COMPACT_ATOMS: atom_id res chain seq x y z
N MET A 1 24.37 32.25 63.76
CA MET A 1 24.70 33.27 62.77
C MET A 1 25.83 32.75 61.92
N LEU A 2 25.49 32.02 60.83
CA LEU A 2 26.45 31.57 59.83
C LEU A 2 25.76 31.74 58.48
N ALA A 3 26.31 32.61 57.64
CA ALA A 3 25.81 33.00 56.33
C ALA A 3 26.18 31.92 55.33
N TYR A 4 25.22 31.51 54.49
CA TYR A 4 25.41 30.71 53.26
C TYR A 4 25.70 31.66 52.10
N PRO A 5 26.66 31.34 51.23
CA PRO A 5 26.92 32.10 50.02
C PRO A 5 25.88 31.74 48.94
N ALA A 6 25.38 32.74 48.23
CA ALA A 6 24.53 32.61 47.06
C ALA A 6 25.36 32.10 45.88
N ASP A 7 25.07 30.89 45.42
CA ASP A 7 25.65 30.32 44.20
C ASP A 7 24.90 30.80 42.95
N MET A 8 25.67 31.32 42.02
CA MET A 8 25.28 31.83 40.72
C MET A 8 24.65 30.73 39.86
N HIS A 9 23.38 30.85 39.54
CA HIS A 9 22.80 30.11 38.43
C HIS A 9 23.35 30.68 37.13
N SER A 10 24.31 30.00 36.55
CA SER A 10 24.66 30.15 35.14
C SER A 10 23.56 29.50 34.29
N THR A 11 22.66 30.33 33.81
CA THR A 11 21.74 29.95 32.74
C THR A 11 22.56 29.74 31.47
N SER A 12 22.86 28.48 31.14
CA SER A 12 23.32 28.12 29.81
C SER A 12 22.16 28.28 28.84
N ASP A 13 22.09 29.43 28.20
CA ASP A 13 21.24 29.64 27.03
C ASP A 13 21.71 28.71 25.90
N SER A 14 21.14 27.51 25.84
CA SER A 14 21.16 26.72 24.62
C SER A 14 20.32 27.47 23.58
N PRO A 15 20.82 27.73 22.37
CA PRO A 15 20.06 28.41 21.34
C PRO A 15 18.80 27.61 21.06
N ALA A 16 17.65 28.14 21.47
CA ALA A 16 16.34 27.57 21.16
C ALA A 16 16.22 27.47 19.64
N SER A 17 16.07 26.24 19.14
CA SER A 17 15.78 25.97 17.76
C SER A 17 14.56 26.81 17.35
N THR A 18 14.75 27.78 16.45
CA THR A 18 13.74 28.68 15.90
C THR A 18 12.71 28.00 14.98
N ALA A 19 12.73 26.67 14.91
CA ALA A 19 11.79 25.90 14.12
C ALA A 19 10.41 25.94 14.77
N ARG A 20 9.43 26.50 14.05
CA ARG A 20 8.03 26.48 14.50
C ARG A 20 7.57 25.04 14.74
N PRO A 21 6.82 24.76 15.83
CA PRO A 21 6.31 23.42 16.10
C PRO A 21 5.39 22.96 14.96
N LEU A 22 5.53 21.70 14.53
CA LEU A 22 4.71 21.11 13.48
C LEU A 22 3.23 21.11 13.89
N GLN A 23 2.36 21.43 12.94
CA GLN A 23 0.92 21.32 13.10
C GLN A 23 0.42 19.94 12.66
N ALA A 24 -0.71 19.47 13.22
CA ALA A 24 -1.27 18.17 12.87
C ALA A 24 -1.57 18.03 11.35
N ALA A 25 -2.07 19.11 10.73
CA ALA A 25 -2.31 19.13 9.28
C ALA A 25 -1.01 18.93 8.48
N GLN A 26 0.09 19.57 8.86
CA GLN A 26 1.39 19.44 8.21
C GLN A 26 1.91 17.99 8.30
N VAL A 27 1.81 17.37 9.48
CA VAL A 27 2.24 15.98 9.69
C VAL A 27 1.41 15.01 8.87
N ILE A 28 0.09 15.20 8.81
CA ILE A 28 -0.80 14.35 8.01
C ILE A 28 -0.53 14.53 6.52
N VAL A 29 -0.42 15.78 6.03
CA VAL A 29 -0.11 16.06 4.62
C VAL A 29 1.27 15.53 4.24
N GLY A 30 2.29 15.73 5.08
CA GLY A 30 3.62 15.15 4.87
C GLY A 30 3.58 13.62 4.79
N GLY A 31 2.79 12.98 5.65
CA GLY A 31 2.56 11.54 5.62
C GLY A 31 1.84 11.06 4.37
N ILE A 32 0.79 11.77 3.92
CA ILE A 32 0.08 11.51 2.65
C ILE A 32 1.06 11.61 1.48
N CYS A 33 1.84 12.68 1.39
CA CYS A 33 2.86 12.87 0.35
C CYS A 33 3.92 11.75 0.38
N GLY A 34 4.32 11.30 1.57
CA GLY A 34 5.21 10.15 1.72
C GLY A 34 4.63 8.85 1.15
N LEU A 35 3.34 8.57 1.37
CA LEU A 35 2.65 7.42 0.78
C LEU A 35 2.47 7.56 -0.74
N VAL A 36 2.11 8.76 -1.22
CA VAL A 36 2.04 9.03 -2.67
C VAL A 36 3.39 8.76 -3.32
N LEU A 37 4.50 9.22 -2.73
CA LEU A 37 5.83 9.02 -3.28
C LEU A 37 6.26 7.54 -3.25
N THR A 38 6.20 6.90 -2.08
CA THR A 38 6.79 5.57 -1.86
C THR A 38 5.92 4.42 -2.39
N ILE A 39 4.60 4.60 -2.45
CA ILE A 39 3.65 3.60 -2.92
C ILE A 39 3.00 4.06 -4.23
N GLY A 40 2.48 5.28 -4.30
CA GLY A 40 1.86 5.82 -5.50
C GLY A 40 2.82 5.80 -6.69
N LEU A 41 3.92 6.56 -6.59
CA LEU A 41 4.85 6.74 -7.70
C LEU A 41 5.81 5.55 -7.85
N ALA A 42 6.45 5.09 -6.77
CA ALA A 42 7.45 4.02 -6.87
C ALA A 42 6.85 2.63 -7.14
N ARG A 43 5.56 2.41 -6.88
CA ARG A 43 4.91 1.10 -7.04
C ARG A 43 3.74 1.11 -8.02
N PHE A 44 2.74 1.99 -7.82
CA PHE A 44 1.49 1.98 -8.59
C PHE A 44 1.61 2.58 -9.99
N THR A 45 2.63 3.40 -10.26
CA THR A 45 2.95 3.89 -11.62
C THR A 45 3.25 2.76 -12.59
N TYR A 46 3.73 1.62 -12.11
CA TYR A 46 3.99 0.45 -12.95
C TYR A 46 2.72 -0.05 -13.66
N THR A 47 1.56 0.04 -13.01
CA THR A 47 0.29 -0.45 -13.56
C THR A 47 -0.11 0.27 -14.87
N PRO A 48 -0.17 1.60 -14.94
CA PRO A 48 -0.47 2.28 -16.21
C PRO A 48 0.68 2.23 -17.22
N LEU A 49 1.94 2.06 -16.80
CA LEU A 49 3.09 1.99 -17.70
C LEU A 49 3.38 0.58 -18.22
N LEU A 50 2.84 -0.48 -17.60
CA LEU A 50 3.07 -1.85 -18.02
C LEU A 50 2.72 -2.10 -19.50
N PRO A 51 1.51 -1.75 -20.01
CA PRO A 51 1.20 -1.94 -21.43
C PRO A 51 2.12 -1.15 -22.35
N LEU A 52 2.52 0.05 -21.96
CA LEU A 52 3.42 0.90 -22.73
C LEU A 52 4.83 0.29 -22.80
N MET A 53 5.34 -0.26 -21.69
CA MET A 53 6.62 -0.99 -21.67
C MET A 53 6.53 -2.29 -22.49
N GLN A 54 5.39 -2.98 -22.48
CA GLN A 54 5.17 -4.14 -23.34
C GLN A 54 5.22 -3.77 -24.81
N ALA A 55 4.54 -2.70 -25.22
CA ALA A 55 4.46 -2.26 -26.62
C ALA A 55 5.78 -1.66 -27.12
N GLN A 56 6.48 -0.87 -26.32
CA GLN A 56 7.62 -0.07 -26.77
C GLN A 56 8.99 -0.65 -26.36
N ALA A 57 9.07 -1.40 -25.25
CA ALA A 57 10.32 -1.97 -24.75
C ALA A 57 10.38 -3.50 -24.87
N GLY A 58 9.36 -4.14 -25.47
CA GLY A 58 9.33 -5.58 -25.70
C GLY A 58 9.19 -6.40 -24.41
N LEU A 59 8.65 -5.82 -23.33
CA LEU A 59 8.46 -6.55 -22.07
C LEU A 59 7.37 -7.60 -22.22
N SER A 60 7.71 -8.89 -22.02
CA SER A 60 6.74 -9.99 -22.10
C SER A 60 5.78 -9.97 -20.90
N ASP A 61 4.62 -10.65 -21.02
CA ASP A 61 3.66 -10.81 -19.93
C ASP A 61 4.27 -11.51 -18.71
N LEU A 62 5.04 -12.54 -18.96
CA LEU A 62 5.75 -13.28 -17.92
C LEU A 62 6.74 -12.37 -17.18
N ALA A 63 7.58 -11.63 -17.91
CA ALA A 63 8.54 -10.71 -17.31
C ALA A 63 7.83 -9.57 -16.57
N GLY A 64 6.71 -9.05 -17.10
CA GLY A 64 5.87 -8.08 -16.44
C GLY A 64 5.31 -8.58 -15.10
N GLY A 65 4.85 -9.82 -15.07
CA GLY A 65 4.41 -10.48 -13.82
C GLY A 65 5.53 -10.67 -12.81
N TRP A 66 6.73 -11.08 -13.25
CA TRP A 66 7.90 -11.23 -12.39
C TRP A 66 8.39 -9.89 -11.82
N LEU A 67 8.38 -8.82 -12.60
CA LEU A 67 8.74 -7.47 -12.12
C LEU A 67 7.75 -6.98 -11.05
N ALA A 68 6.47 -7.29 -11.20
CA ALA A 68 5.49 -7.02 -10.15
C ALA A 68 5.76 -7.87 -8.90
N ALA A 69 5.95 -9.18 -9.05
CA ALA A 69 6.28 -10.10 -7.96
C ALA A 69 7.53 -9.65 -7.19
N THR A 70 8.57 -9.18 -7.90
CA THR A 70 9.82 -8.68 -7.31
C THR A 70 9.58 -7.44 -6.43
N ASN A 71 8.68 -6.54 -6.84
CA ASN A 71 8.32 -5.40 -6.00
C ASN A 71 7.61 -5.84 -4.71
N TYR A 72 6.69 -6.79 -4.81
CA TYR A 72 6.00 -7.33 -3.63
C TYR A 72 6.95 -8.11 -2.72
N PHE A 73 7.92 -8.82 -3.28
CA PHE A 73 8.98 -9.47 -2.51
C PHE A 73 9.83 -8.46 -1.74
N GLY A 74 10.21 -7.34 -2.39
CA GLY A 74 10.88 -6.22 -1.73
C GLY A 74 10.04 -5.62 -0.59
N TYR A 75 8.72 -5.44 -0.81
CA TYR A 75 7.82 -4.95 0.23
C TYR A 75 7.75 -5.91 1.43
N MET A 76 7.65 -7.21 1.19
CA MET A 76 7.64 -8.24 2.23
C MET A 76 8.95 -8.27 3.00
N SER A 77 10.10 -8.20 2.31
CA SER A 77 11.41 -8.09 2.93
C SER A 77 11.52 -6.84 3.82
N GLY A 78 11.05 -5.71 3.32
CA GLY A 78 11.02 -4.45 4.08
C GLY A 78 10.10 -4.51 5.30
N ALA A 79 8.97 -5.19 5.20
CA ALA A 79 8.05 -5.39 6.32
C ALA A 79 8.67 -6.28 7.41
N LEU A 80 9.38 -7.35 7.03
CA LEU A 80 10.14 -8.19 7.95
C LEU A 80 11.24 -7.40 8.66
N LEU A 81 12.03 -6.64 7.91
CA LEU A 81 13.08 -5.79 8.48
C LEU A 81 12.49 -4.78 9.47
N ALA A 82 11.39 -4.11 9.10
CA ALA A 82 10.70 -3.16 9.97
C ALA A 82 10.19 -3.79 11.28
N ALA A 83 9.83 -5.09 11.27
CA ALA A 83 9.39 -5.81 12.46
C ALA A 83 10.54 -6.14 13.44
N TRP A 84 11.78 -6.22 12.97
CA TRP A 84 12.98 -6.53 13.79
C TRP A 84 13.71 -5.29 14.28
N ILE A 85 13.45 -4.12 13.68
CA ILE A 85 14.13 -2.88 14.05
C ILE A 85 13.36 -2.19 15.18
N ASP A 86 13.90 -2.19 16.38
CA ASP A 86 13.32 -1.49 17.54
C ASP A 86 13.83 -0.05 17.70
N ASP A 87 15.04 0.24 17.17
CA ASP A 87 15.63 1.57 17.25
C ASP A 87 14.84 2.62 16.47
N ALA A 88 14.27 3.59 17.19
CA ALA A 88 13.48 4.66 16.62
C ALA A 88 14.29 5.59 15.69
N ARG A 89 15.59 5.78 15.95
CA ARG A 89 16.47 6.59 15.10
C ARG A 89 16.72 5.87 13.78
N LEU A 90 16.97 4.57 13.81
CA LEU A 90 17.17 3.77 12.61
C LEU A 90 15.87 3.73 11.78
N ARG A 91 14.71 3.52 12.39
CA ARG A 91 13.40 3.60 11.73
C ARG A 91 13.20 4.93 11.01
N HIS A 92 13.50 6.04 11.68
CA HIS A 92 13.40 7.37 11.09
C HIS A 92 14.38 7.56 9.91
N ARG A 93 15.63 7.08 10.03
CA ARG A 93 16.62 7.14 8.94
C ARG A 93 16.19 6.31 7.74
N LEU A 94 15.70 5.08 7.97
CA LEU A 94 15.22 4.20 6.90
C LEU A 94 14.01 4.78 6.17
N TYR A 95 13.06 5.38 6.91
CA TYR A 95 11.95 6.11 6.27
C TYR A 95 12.46 7.26 5.42
N SER A 96 13.34 8.08 5.96
CA SER A 96 13.90 9.24 5.25
C SER A 96 14.72 8.83 4.02
N GLY A 97 15.56 7.82 4.15
CA GLY A 97 16.31 7.24 3.02
C GLY A 97 15.38 6.62 1.98
N GLY A 98 14.29 5.97 2.43
CA GLY A 98 13.25 5.41 1.56
C GLY A 98 12.54 6.47 0.71
N LEU A 99 12.29 7.67 1.24
CA LEU A 99 11.73 8.77 0.46
C LEU A 99 12.64 9.18 -0.71
N VAL A 100 13.93 9.37 -0.45
CA VAL A 100 14.91 9.75 -1.49
C VAL A 100 15.12 8.59 -2.46
N LEU A 101 15.29 7.38 -1.95
CA LEU A 101 15.52 6.20 -2.78
C LEU A 101 14.32 5.94 -3.72
N SER A 102 13.07 6.18 -3.27
CA SER A 102 11.88 6.07 -4.12
C SER A 102 11.96 6.91 -5.37
N LEU A 103 12.49 8.13 -5.25
CA LEU A 103 12.69 9.03 -6.39
C LEU A 103 13.74 8.48 -7.35
N LEU A 104 14.90 8.08 -6.80
CA LEU A 104 16.04 7.58 -7.59
C LEU A 104 15.69 6.31 -8.37
N ILE A 105 15.00 5.36 -7.73
CA ILE A 105 14.61 4.12 -8.42
C ILE A 105 13.52 4.34 -9.45
N THR A 106 12.62 5.31 -9.23
CA THR A 106 11.63 5.70 -10.24
C THR A 106 12.32 6.27 -11.48
N ALA A 107 13.32 7.14 -11.30
CA ALA A 107 14.16 7.62 -12.40
C ALA A 107 14.94 6.48 -13.08
N LEU A 108 15.48 5.56 -12.31
CA LEU A 108 16.26 4.42 -12.82
C LEU A 108 15.43 3.50 -13.72
N MET A 109 14.13 3.34 -13.47
CA MET A 109 13.22 2.60 -14.35
C MET A 109 13.21 3.13 -15.77
N GLY A 110 13.30 4.46 -15.98
CA GLY A 110 13.34 5.07 -17.30
C GLY A 110 14.75 5.28 -17.86
N ALA A 111 15.79 5.10 -17.06
CA ALA A 111 17.18 5.30 -17.48
C ALA A 111 17.83 4.07 -18.14
N SER A 112 17.18 2.91 -18.09
CA SER A 112 17.72 1.65 -18.61
C SER A 112 16.63 0.78 -19.21
N SER A 113 16.96 0.00 -20.25
CA SER A 113 16.11 -1.05 -20.82
C SER A 113 16.47 -2.45 -20.30
N SER A 114 17.42 -2.57 -19.36
CA SER A 114 17.84 -3.85 -18.79
C SER A 114 16.80 -4.38 -17.81
N ILE A 115 16.34 -5.61 -18.02
CA ILE A 115 15.41 -6.32 -17.13
C ILE A 115 15.96 -6.43 -15.70
N TRP A 116 17.27 -6.59 -15.53
CA TRP A 116 17.92 -6.68 -14.22
C TRP A 116 17.91 -5.36 -13.46
N VAL A 117 18.08 -4.23 -14.18
CA VAL A 117 17.95 -2.88 -13.60
C VAL A 117 16.51 -2.64 -13.18
N TRP A 118 15.54 -3.03 -14.00
CA TRP A 118 14.13 -2.96 -13.64
C TRP A 118 13.80 -3.83 -12.43
N ALA A 119 14.28 -5.08 -12.39
CA ALA A 119 14.07 -5.97 -11.26
C ALA A 119 14.66 -5.40 -9.95
N LEU A 120 15.89 -4.88 -9.99
CA LEU A 120 16.50 -4.22 -8.84
C LEU A 120 15.70 -2.99 -8.40
N SER A 121 15.30 -2.12 -9.34
CA SER A 121 14.47 -0.95 -9.05
C SER A 121 13.12 -1.35 -8.44
N ARG A 122 12.48 -2.40 -8.96
CA ARG A 122 11.22 -2.92 -8.42
C ARG A 122 11.40 -3.48 -7.01
N TYR A 123 12.47 -4.24 -6.74
CA TYR A 123 12.77 -4.75 -5.40
C TYR A 123 12.99 -3.62 -4.39
N LEU A 124 13.86 -2.67 -4.74
CA LEU A 124 14.13 -1.50 -3.89
C LEU A 124 12.87 -0.64 -3.70
N GLY A 125 12.04 -0.52 -4.75
CA GLY A 125 10.73 0.15 -4.67
C GLY A 125 9.79 -0.52 -3.67
N GLY A 126 9.83 -1.83 -3.58
CA GLY A 126 9.11 -2.58 -2.57
C GLY A 126 9.60 -2.25 -1.14
N LEU A 127 10.90 -2.24 -0.93
CA LEU A 127 11.51 -1.83 0.35
C LEU A 127 11.09 -0.41 0.76
N CYS A 128 11.14 0.54 -0.20
CA CYS A 128 10.71 1.92 0.04
C CYS A 128 9.21 2.00 0.37
N GLY A 129 8.38 1.21 -0.32
CA GLY A 129 6.95 1.10 -0.03
C GLY A 129 6.68 0.61 1.39
N ALA A 130 7.42 -0.39 1.87
CA ALA A 130 7.33 -0.86 3.26
C ALA A 130 7.80 0.22 4.24
N ALA A 131 8.88 0.95 3.94
CA ALA A 131 9.34 2.06 4.77
C ALA A 131 8.28 3.17 4.87
N GLY A 132 7.65 3.58 3.76
CA GLY A 132 6.56 4.55 3.76
C GLY A 132 5.34 4.08 4.53
N MET A 133 4.87 2.86 4.24
CA MET A 133 3.65 2.31 4.83
C MET A 133 3.78 1.97 6.31
N LEU A 134 4.91 1.40 6.74
CA LEU A 134 5.06 0.90 8.11
C LEU A 134 5.80 1.90 9.00
N LEU A 135 6.96 2.38 8.55
CA LEU A 135 7.77 3.29 9.36
C LEU A 135 7.20 4.70 9.33
N GLY A 136 6.82 5.22 8.15
CA GLY A 136 6.20 6.53 7.99
C GLY A 136 4.88 6.65 8.72
N SER A 137 3.97 5.67 8.54
CA SER A 137 2.68 5.66 9.26
C SER A 137 2.87 5.53 10.77
N GLY A 138 3.87 4.77 11.22
CA GLY A 138 4.23 4.64 12.63
C GLY A 138 4.71 5.97 13.24
N LEU A 139 5.49 6.75 12.49
CA LEU A 139 5.95 8.09 12.91
C LEU A 139 4.79 9.07 13.02
N VAL A 140 3.91 9.10 12.02
CA VAL A 140 2.70 9.96 12.01
C VAL A 140 1.78 9.62 13.18
N LEU A 141 1.48 8.34 13.39
CA LEU A 141 0.63 7.87 14.50
C LEU A 141 1.19 8.26 15.85
N ASN A 142 2.48 7.98 16.07
CA ASN A 142 3.18 8.31 17.31
C ASN A 142 3.14 9.81 17.61
N TRP A 143 3.35 10.65 16.59
CA TRP A 143 3.31 12.08 16.73
C TRP A 143 1.91 12.58 17.10
N LEU A 144 0.85 12.09 16.40
CA LEU A 144 -0.54 12.46 16.67
C LEU A 144 -0.96 12.11 18.10
N MET A 145 -0.62 10.90 18.57
CA MET A 145 -0.93 10.48 19.94
C MET A 145 -0.29 11.38 20.98
N ARG A 146 0.97 11.80 20.79
CA ARG A 146 1.67 12.70 21.72
C ARG A 146 1.15 14.12 21.68
N ALA A 147 0.71 14.58 20.52
CA ALA A 147 0.08 15.89 20.36
C ALA A 147 -1.35 15.92 20.95
N GLY A 148 -1.80 14.84 21.62
CA GLY A 148 -3.16 14.74 22.18
C GLY A 148 -4.25 14.71 21.11
N ARG A 149 -3.88 14.38 19.86
CA ARG A 149 -4.81 14.29 18.73
C ARG A 149 -5.33 12.86 18.58
N ARG A 150 -6.55 12.73 18.06
CA ARG A 150 -7.11 11.42 17.75
C ARG A 150 -6.19 10.72 16.74
N PRO A 151 -5.89 9.43 16.93
CA PRO A 151 -5.01 8.66 16.04
C PRO A 151 -5.73 8.28 14.73
N GLU A 152 -6.19 9.28 13.97
CA GLU A 152 -6.97 9.09 12.73
C GLU A 152 -6.03 8.78 11.56
N LEU A 153 -5.48 7.57 11.51
CA LEU A 153 -4.69 7.11 10.36
C LEU A 153 -5.52 6.97 9.07
N GLY A 154 -6.84 6.96 9.15
CA GLY A 154 -7.72 6.90 7.98
C GLY A 154 -7.42 8.03 6.99
N LEU A 155 -7.24 9.26 7.47
CA LEU A 155 -6.89 10.40 6.62
C LEU A 155 -5.48 10.25 6.02
N HIS A 156 -4.51 9.74 6.79
CA HIS A 156 -3.16 9.46 6.28
C HIS A 156 -3.19 8.41 5.15
N PHE A 157 -4.01 7.35 5.29
CA PHE A 157 -4.11 6.29 4.29
C PHE A 157 -4.84 6.70 3.01
N THR A 158 -5.51 7.86 2.97
CA THR A 158 -6.00 8.41 1.69
C THR A 158 -4.86 8.60 0.68
N GLY A 159 -3.61 8.76 1.18
CA GLY A 159 -2.41 8.82 0.34
C GLY A 159 -2.23 7.61 -0.59
N LEU A 160 -2.77 6.44 -0.25
CA LEU A 160 -2.74 5.26 -1.12
C LEU A 160 -3.63 5.47 -2.36
N GLY A 161 -4.89 5.87 -2.15
CA GLY A 161 -5.82 6.17 -3.25
C GLY A 161 -5.37 7.37 -4.08
N LEU A 162 -4.93 8.45 -3.43
CA LEU A 162 -4.36 9.62 -4.10
C LEU A 162 -3.12 9.26 -4.92
N GLY A 163 -2.28 8.34 -4.44
CA GLY A 163 -1.13 7.84 -5.20
C GLY A 163 -1.53 7.14 -6.51
N ILE A 164 -2.63 6.38 -6.48
CA ILE A 164 -3.21 5.79 -7.70
C ILE A 164 -3.75 6.88 -8.61
N VAL A 165 -4.50 7.86 -8.11
CA VAL A 165 -5.01 9.00 -8.89
C VAL A 165 -3.86 9.75 -9.57
N VAL A 166 -2.81 10.09 -8.82
CA VAL A 166 -1.64 10.81 -9.35
C VAL A 166 -0.93 9.98 -10.42
N SER A 167 -0.79 8.67 -10.23
CA SER A 167 -0.18 7.78 -11.23
C SER A 167 -1.03 7.67 -12.51
N ALA A 168 -2.35 7.63 -12.39
CA ALA A 168 -3.26 7.60 -13.53
C ALA A 168 -3.22 8.92 -14.31
N LEU A 169 -3.45 10.05 -13.64
CA LEU A 169 -3.45 11.38 -14.27
C LEU A 169 -2.10 11.72 -14.89
N GLY A 170 -1.00 11.38 -14.21
CA GLY A 170 0.35 11.56 -14.72
C GLY A 170 0.58 10.76 -16.01
N ALA A 171 0.19 9.49 -16.03
CA ALA A 171 0.30 8.65 -17.23
C ALA A 171 -0.56 9.19 -18.39
N MET A 172 -1.82 9.59 -18.10
CA MET A 172 -2.71 10.19 -19.11
C MET A 172 -2.11 11.48 -19.71
N MET A 173 -1.62 12.38 -18.87
CA MET A 173 -1.02 13.64 -19.31
C MET A 173 0.23 13.39 -20.15
N MET A 174 1.13 12.52 -19.69
CA MET A 174 2.37 12.23 -20.42
C MET A 174 2.11 11.44 -21.71
N SER A 175 1.09 10.60 -21.76
CA SER A 175 0.65 9.93 -22.99
C SER A 175 0.04 10.92 -23.98
N ALA A 176 -0.73 11.92 -23.53
CA ALA A 176 -1.25 13.00 -24.38
C ALA A 176 -0.13 13.87 -24.97
N LEU A 177 1.02 13.97 -24.29
CA LEU A 177 2.25 14.60 -24.78
C LEU A 177 3.11 13.67 -25.66
N ALA A 178 2.58 12.48 -26.01
CA ALA A 178 3.28 11.46 -26.79
C ALA A 178 4.65 11.02 -26.21
N LEU A 179 4.84 11.12 -24.90
CA LEU A 179 6.07 10.67 -24.25
C LEU A 179 6.13 9.14 -24.26
N ASN A 180 7.30 8.60 -24.62
CA ASN A 180 7.55 7.16 -24.56
C ASN A 180 7.67 6.66 -23.11
N TRP A 181 7.70 5.35 -22.92
CA TRP A 181 7.76 4.69 -21.61
C TRP A 181 8.91 5.22 -20.72
N ALA A 182 10.09 5.48 -21.29
CA ALA A 182 11.27 5.92 -20.55
C ALA A 182 11.08 7.36 -20.04
N TRP A 183 10.62 8.27 -20.89
CA TRP A 183 10.34 9.66 -20.51
C TRP A 183 9.15 9.75 -19.52
N GLN A 184 8.17 8.85 -19.60
CA GLN A 184 7.10 8.81 -18.59
C GLN A 184 7.64 8.44 -17.22
N TRP A 185 8.58 7.47 -17.12
CA TRP A 185 9.26 7.19 -15.84
C TRP A 185 10.05 8.38 -15.31
N GLN A 186 10.77 9.10 -16.18
CA GLN A 186 11.47 10.33 -15.79
C GLN A 186 10.49 11.42 -15.33
N GLY A 187 9.37 11.57 -16.02
CA GLY A 187 8.28 12.48 -15.63
C GLY A 187 7.71 12.17 -14.24
N PHE A 188 7.52 10.89 -13.92
CA PHE A 188 7.10 10.48 -12.59
C PHE A 188 8.18 10.73 -11.53
N ALA A 189 9.44 10.55 -11.83
CA ALA A 189 10.53 10.93 -10.94
C ALA A 189 10.55 12.43 -10.68
N PHE A 190 10.37 13.26 -11.72
CA PHE A 190 10.24 14.70 -11.56
C PHE A 190 9.01 15.09 -10.72
N LEU A 191 7.84 14.51 -11.00
CA LEU A 191 6.63 14.71 -10.20
C LEU A 191 6.85 14.32 -8.75
N GLY A 192 7.66 13.29 -8.49
CA GLY A 192 8.03 12.83 -7.17
C GLY A 192 8.71 13.89 -6.29
N LEU A 193 9.41 14.88 -6.88
CA LEU A 193 10.03 15.99 -6.15
C LEU A 193 8.98 16.85 -5.41
N PHE A 194 7.81 17.06 -6.02
CA PHE A 194 6.72 17.81 -5.38
C PHE A 194 6.17 17.11 -4.15
N PHE A 195 6.18 15.78 -4.13
CA PHE A 195 5.74 14.99 -2.96
C PHE A 195 6.88 14.77 -1.95
N LEU A 196 8.12 14.71 -2.42
CA LEU A 196 9.28 14.57 -1.54
C LEU A 196 9.42 15.79 -0.60
N LEU A 197 9.22 16.99 -1.10
CA LEU A 197 9.43 18.21 -0.33
C LEU A 197 8.55 18.26 0.94
N PRO A 198 7.19 18.17 0.88
CA PRO A 198 6.37 18.17 2.07
C PRO A 198 6.58 16.91 2.93
N ALA A 199 6.81 15.74 2.32
CA ALA A 199 7.11 14.52 3.07
C ALA A 199 8.40 14.63 3.88
N TRP A 200 9.39 15.37 3.38
CA TRP A 200 10.65 15.59 4.04
C TRP A 200 10.58 16.68 5.10
N VAL A 201 9.99 17.83 4.78
CA VAL A 201 9.94 19.02 5.67
C VAL A 201 9.00 18.78 6.84
N TRP A 202 7.84 18.16 6.61
CA TRP A 202 6.81 17.91 7.64
C TRP A 202 6.90 16.52 8.27
N ARG A 203 8.02 15.84 8.09
CA ARG A 203 8.33 14.56 8.70
C ARG A 203 8.38 14.69 10.23
N PRO A 204 7.64 13.84 10.99
CA PRO A 204 7.73 13.84 12.45
C PRO A 204 9.16 13.59 12.94
N PRO A 205 9.58 14.22 14.04
CA PRO A 205 10.88 13.95 14.66
C PRO A 205 10.95 12.53 15.22
N VAL A 206 12.18 12.09 15.53
CA VAL A 206 12.41 10.78 16.16
C VAL A 206 11.60 10.67 17.46
N PRO A 207 10.74 9.65 17.61
CA PRO A 207 10.00 9.44 18.83
C PRO A 207 10.90 9.00 19.98
N PRO A 208 10.69 9.44 21.25
CA PRO A 208 11.28 8.81 22.41
C PRO A 208 10.81 7.35 22.53
N PRO A 209 11.55 6.51 23.27
CA PRO A 209 11.18 5.10 23.46
C PRO A 209 9.77 5.00 24.08
N PRO A 210 8.93 4.05 23.61
CA PRO A 210 7.60 3.85 24.16
C PRO A 210 7.69 3.36 25.62
N PRO A 211 6.75 3.76 26.49
CA PRO A 211 6.64 3.17 27.81
C PRO A 211 6.34 1.67 27.68
N LYS A 212 7.02 0.84 28.49
CA LYS A 212 6.75 -0.61 28.55
C LYS A 212 5.40 -0.84 29.23
N LEU A 213 4.34 -0.93 28.45
CA LEU A 213 3.02 -1.34 28.94
C LEU A 213 2.98 -2.88 28.98
N GLN A 214 2.85 -3.43 30.18
CA GLN A 214 2.52 -4.84 30.34
C GLN A 214 0.99 -4.98 30.21
N VAL A 215 0.55 -5.51 29.07
CA VAL A 215 -0.87 -5.87 28.87
C VAL A 215 -0.99 -7.37 29.04
N THR A 216 -1.70 -7.79 30.07
CA THR A 216 -2.08 -9.19 30.28
C THR A 216 -3.47 -9.43 29.69
N ALA A 217 -3.53 -10.03 28.52
CA ALA A 217 -4.80 -10.44 27.90
C ALA A 217 -4.61 -11.77 27.15
N ALA A 218 -5.68 -12.53 26.96
CA ALA A 218 -5.63 -13.80 26.26
C ALA A 218 -5.34 -13.61 24.77
N ALA A 219 -4.44 -14.45 24.21
CA ALA A 219 -4.20 -14.50 22.77
C ALA A 219 -5.39 -15.18 22.07
N PRO A 220 -5.70 -14.80 20.81
CA PRO A 220 -6.77 -15.45 20.06
C PRO A 220 -6.47 -16.93 19.83
N ALA A 221 -7.52 -17.77 19.73
CA ALA A 221 -7.40 -19.20 19.49
C ALA A 221 -6.54 -19.47 18.25
N LYS A 222 -5.68 -20.49 18.30
CA LYS A 222 -4.78 -20.83 17.17
C LYS A 222 -5.55 -21.09 15.86
N ARG A 223 -6.71 -21.76 15.96
CA ARG A 223 -7.58 -22.05 14.80
C ARG A 223 -8.15 -20.77 14.20
N TRP A 224 -8.62 -19.83 15.01
CA TRP A 224 -9.10 -18.52 14.55
C TRP A 224 -8.02 -17.76 13.79
N MET A 225 -6.81 -17.72 14.33
CA MET A 225 -5.68 -17.05 13.69
C MET A 225 -5.29 -17.73 12.37
N ALA A 226 -5.29 -19.07 12.31
CA ALA A 226 -4.98 -19.81 11.08
C ALA A 226 -6.00 -19.54 9.97
N LEU A 227 -7.31 -19.55 10.30
CA LEU A 227 -8.37 -19.20 9.35
C LEU A 227 -8.25 -17.76 8.86
N MET A 228 -7.95 -16.81 9.75
CA MET A 228 -7.75 -15.42 9.38
C MET A 228 -6.52 -15.24 8.47
N MET A 229 -5.42 -15.93 8.74
CA MET A 229 -4.22 -15.90 7.89
C MET A 229 -4.51 -16.47 6.50
N ALA A 230 -5.24 -17.58 6.40
CA ALA A 230 -5.64 -18.16 5.12
C ALA A 230 -6.62 -17.24 4.35
N THR A 231 -7.59 -16.66 5.03
CA THR A 231 -8.50 -15.65 4.45
C THR A 231 -7.72 -14.45 3.92
N TYR A 232 -6.74 -13.97 4.67
CA TYR A 232 -5.96 -12.80 4.27
C TYR A 232 -4.96 -13.10 3.15
N PHE A 233 -4.48 -14.33 3.03
CA PHE A 233 -3.77 -14.81 1.84
C PHE A 233 -4.64 -14.67 0.58
N CYS A 234 -5.90 -15.13 0.65
CA CYS A 234 -6.85 -15.01 -0.45
C CYS A 234 -7.13 -13.54 -0.81
N ALA A 235 -7.21 -12.65 0.18
CA ALA A 235 -7.34 -11.22 -0.04
C ALA A 235 -6.12 -10.63 -0.77
N GLY A 236 -4.91 -11.06 -0.39
CA GLY A 236 -3.66 -10.66 -1.02
C GLY A 236 -3.60 -11.05 -2.50
N TRP A 237 -4.10 -12.25 -2.83
CA TRP A 237 -4.24 -12.72 -4.19
C TRP A 237 -5.19 -11.83 -5.00
N GLY A 238 -6.40 -11.60 -4.48
CA GLY A 238 -7.41 -10.75 -5.10
C GLY A 238 -6.95 -9.31 -5.31
N PHE A 239 -6.19 -8.77 -4.35
CA PHE A 239 -5.61 -7.43 -4.48
C PHE A 239 -4.62 -7.35 -5.63
N VAL A 240 -3.64 -8.23 -5.67
CA VAL A 240 -2.45 -8.03 -6.50
C VAL A 240 -2.70 -8.18 -8.00
N ILE A 241 -3.63 -9.04 -8.40
CA ILE A 241 -3.95 -9.23 -9.82
C ILE A 241 -4.56 -7.95 -10.39
N SER A 242 -5.54 -7.38 -9.72
CA SER A 242 -6.14 -6.11 -10.15
C SER A 242 -5.16 -4.94 -10.02
N ALA A 243 -4.39 -4.86 -8.92
CA ALA A 243 -3.40 -3.80 -8.73
C ALA A 243 -2.30 -3.78 -9.81
N THR A 244 -1.98 -4.92 -10.39
CA THR A 244 -0.92 -5.04 -11.38
C THR A 244 -1.43 -4.93 -12.81
N PHE A 245 -2.54 -5.59 -13.12
CA PHE A 245 -2.94 -5.84 -14.50
C PHE A 245 -4.23 -5.12 -14.94
N THR A 246 -4.91 -4.33 -14.08
CA THR A 246 -6.16 -3.67 -14.48
C THR A 246 -6.01 -2.88 -15.78
N VAL A 247 -4.96 -2.09 -15.93
CA VAL A 247 -4.72 -1.31 -17.15
C VAL A 247 -4.42 -2.23 -18.33
N ALA A 248 -3.53 -3.22 -18.15
CA ALA A 248 -3.20 -4.17 -19.21
C ALA A 248 -4.41 -5.03 -19.66
N ILE A 249 -5.30 -5.38 -18.72
CA ILE A 249 -6.55 -6.10 -19.03
C ILE A 249 -7.46 -5.24 -19.90
N VAL A 250 -7.63 -3.97 -19.56
CA VAL A 250 -8.48 -3.04 -20.30
C VAL A 250 -7.89 -2.72 -21.68
N GLU A 251 -6.60 -2.43 -21.76
CA GLU A 251 -5.91 -2.11 -23.03
C GLU A 251 -5.93 -3.26 -24.04
N ARG A 252 -6.03 -4.50 -23.60
CA ARG A 252 -6.12 -5.68 -24.48
C ARG A 252 -7.51 -5.93 -25.04
N GLN A 253 -8.51 -5.23 -24.55
CA GLN A 253 -9.86 -5.35 -25.12
C GLN A 253 -9.96 -4.44 -26.35
N PRO A 254 -10.31 -4.97 -27.55
CA PRO A 254 -10.25 -4.18 -28.78
C PRO A 254 -11.06 -2.90 -28.79
N LEU A 255 -12.19 -2.89 -28.05
CA LEU A 255 -13.07 -1.73 -27.93
C LEU A 255 -12.65 -0.72 -26.85
N LEU A 256 -11.63 -1.06 -26.04
CA LEU A 256 -11.22 -0.27 -24.88
C LEU A 256 -9.77 0.20 -24.94
N ALA A 257 -9.12 0.08 -26.09
CA ALA A 257 -7.77 0.59 -26.28
C ALA A 257 -7.70 2.10 -25.94
N GLY A 258 -6.74 2.49 -25.11
CA GLY A 258 -6.63 3.85 -24.57
C GLY A 258 -7.49 4.16 -23.33
N GLN A 259 -8.35 3.24 -22.88
CA GLN A 259 -9.21 3.44 -21.71
C GLN A 259 -8.61 2.89 -20.39
N GLY A 260 -7.51 2.17 -20.46
CA GLY A 260 -6.87 1.58 -19.29
C GLY A 260 -6.53 2.59 -18.18
N PRO A 261 -5.92 3.74 -18.47
CA PRO A 261 -5.64 4.76 -17.45
C PRO A 261 -6.90 5.35 -16.80
N TRP A 262 -8.04 5.44 -17.51
CA TRP A 262 -9.32 5.85 -16.92
C TRP A 262 -9.84 4.84 -15.91
N ALA A 263 -9.73 3.53 -16.21
CA ALA A 263 -10.06 2.49 -15.25
C ALA A 263 -9.18 2.61 -13.99
N TRP A 264 -7.89 2.89 -14.16
CA TRP A 264 -6.95 3.08 -13.05
C TRP A 264 -7.25 4.34 -12.23
N LEU A 265 -7.64 5.43 -12.89
CA LEU A 265 -8.11 6.64 -12.22
C LEU A 265 -9.32 6.36 -11.33
N LEU A 266 -10.29 5.59 -11.85
CA LEU A 266 -11.49 5.21 -11.12
C LEU A 266 -11.17 4.35 -9.90
N VAL A 267 -10.21 3.42 -10.02
CA VAL A 267 -9.66 2.67 -8.86
C VAL A 267 -9.17 3.63 -7.77
N GLY A 268 -8.37 4.62 -8.14
CA GLY A 268 -7.80 5.58 -7.18
C GLY A 268 -8.85 6.45 -6.51
N LEU A 269 -9.82 6.96 -7.29
CA LEU A 269 -10.92 7.77 -6.77
C LEU A 269 -11.79 6.99 -5.79
N ALA A 270 -12.09 5.72 -6.09
CA ALA A 270 -12.86 4.86 -5.20
C ALA A 270 -12.08 4.43 -3.95
N ALA A 271 -10.76 4.23 -4.08
CA ALA A 271 -9.88 3.83 -2.98
C ALA A 271 -9.66 4.95 -1.95
N THR A 272 -9.67 6.21 -2.38
CA THR A 272 -9.40 7.36 -1.52
C THR A 272 -10.35 7.44 -0.32
N PRO A 273 -11.68 7.35 -0.45
CA PRO A 273 -12.62 7.36 0.68
C PRO A 273 -12.83 5.98 1.31
N ALA A 274 -12.30 4.89 0.74
CA ALA A 274 -12.66 3.52 1.10
C ALA A 274 -12.43 3.18 2.59
N VAL A 275 -11.34 3.68 3.21
CA VAL A 275 -11.07 3.43 4.63
C VAL A 275 -12.20 3.97 5.52
N PHE A 276 -12.66 5.20 5.27
CA PHE A 276 -13.74 5.82 6.04
C PHE A 276 -15.08 5.12 5.80
N LEU A 277 -15.34 4.74 4.54
CA LEU A 277 -16.56 4.03 4.17
C LEU A 277 -16.66 2.70 4.92
N TRP A 278 -15.61 1.87 4.87
CA TRP A 278 -15.61 0.56 5.50
C TRP A 278 -15.58 0.61 7.01
N ASP A 279 -14.90 1.59 7.62
CA ASP A 279 -14.97 1.82 9.06
C ASP A 279 -16.41 2.17 9.50
N ARG A 280 -17.13 3.01 8.72
CA ARG A 280 -18.53 3.32 8.99
C ARG A 280 -19.44 2.10 8.82
N VAL A 281 -19.24 1.28 7.79
CA VAL A 281 -19.98 0.04 7.59
C VAL A 281 -19.72 -0.92 8.75
N ALA A 282 -18.47 -1.13 9.13
CA ALA A 282 -18.09 -2.02 10.21
C ALA A 282 -18.71 -1.63 11.57
N ARG A 283 -18.84 -0.32 11.85
CA ARG A 283 -19.54 0.15 13.05
C ARG A 283 -21.03 -0.14 13.05
N ARG A 284 -21.67 -0.31 11.87
CA ARG A 284 -23.11 -0.61 11.77
C ARG A 284 -23.42 -2.09 11.76
N VAL A 285 -22.66 -2.88 11.02
CA VAL A 285 -22.96 -4.30 10.77
C VAL A 285 -22.01 -5.27 11.48
N GLY A 286 -20.95 -4.77 12.09
CA GLY A 286 -19.86 -5.56 12.67
C GLY A 286 -18.75 -5.86 11.67
N GLU A 287 -17.52 -6.07 12.16
CA GLU A 287 -16.30 -6.14 11.36
C GLU A 287 -16.25 -7.33 10.41
N LEU A 288 -16.63 -8.52 10.89
CA LEU A 288 -16.61 -9.74 10.08
C LEU A 288 -17.66 -9.69 8.94
N LYS A 289 -18.84 -9.13 9.23
CA LYS A 289 -19.87 -8.95 8.19
C LYS A 289 -19.45 -7.89 7.15
N ALA A 290 -18.86 -6.79 7.60
CA ALA A 290 -18.30 -5.77 6.72
C ALA A 290 -17.20 -6.36 5.82
N LEU A 291 -16.32 -7.19 6.40
CA LEU A 291 -15.26 -7.88 5.67
C LEU A 291 -15.85 -8.85 4.62
N MET A 292 -16.88 -9.62 4.98
CA MET A 292 -17.60 -10.51 4.06
C MET A 292 -18.22 -9.74 2.89
N MET A 293 -18.85 -8.59 3.16
CA MET A 293 -19.41 -7.71 2.11
C MET A 293 -18.30 -7.19 1.18
N ALA A 294 -17.15 -6.77 1.75
CA ALA A 294 -16.02 -6.29 0.96
C ALA A 294 -15.45 -7.37 0.04
N PHE A 295 -15.31 -8.62 0.53
CA PHE A 295 -14.90 -9.76 -0.27
C PHE A 295 -15.91 -10.04 -1.40
N GLY A 296 -17.21 -10.03 -1.11
CA GLY A 296 -18.26 -10.25 -2.12
C GLY A 296 -18.23 -9.22 -3.24
N LEU A 297 -18.06 -7.93 -2.90
CA LEU A 297 -17.89 -6.88 -3.90
C LEU A 297 -16.56 -7.03 -4.67
N GLN A 298 -15.51 -7.54 -4.04
CA GLN A 298 -14.25 -7.79 -4.73
C GLN A 298 -14.32 -8.99 -5.68
N VAL A 299 -15.13 -10.03 -5.38
CA VAL A 299 -15.45 -11.08 -6.36
C VAL A 299 -16.09 -10.48 -7.61
N LEU A 300 -17.09 -9.61 -7.43
CA LEU A 300 -17.75 -8.93 -8.55
C LEU A 300 -16.76 -8.06 -9.33
N ALA A 301 -15.86 -7.37 -8.64
CA ALA A 301 -14.82 -6.54 -9.26
C ALA A 301 -13.93 -7.33 -10.24
N VAL A 302 -13.68 -8.60 -9.94
CA VAL A 302 -12.81 -9.47 -10.75
C VAL A 302 -13.63 -10.21 -11.82
N VAL A 303 -14.85 -10.62 -11.50
CA VAL A 303 -15.71 -11.40 -12.41
C VAL A 303 -16.25 -10.55 -13.55
N LEU A 304 -16.61 -9.29 -13.31
CA LEU A 304 -17.16 -8.41 -14.35
C LEU A 304 -16.24 -8.30 -15.58
N PRO A 305 -14.94 -7.94 -15.47
CA PRO A 305 -14.05 -7.90 -16.63
C PRO A 305 -13.65 -9.28 -17.17
N ALA A 306 -13.92 -10.38 -16.43
CA ALA A 306 -13.72 -11.73 -16.92
C ALA A 306 -14.90 -12.21 -17.81
N LEU A 307 -16.11 -11.71 -17.55
CA LEU A 307 -17.32 -12.08 -18.27
C LEU A 307 -17.56 -11.26 -19.54
N SER A 308 -17.14 -9.99 -19.55
CA SER A 308 -17.47 -9.04 -20.61
C SER A 308 -16.30 -8.15 -20.98
N ASP A 309 -16.10 -7.96 -22.27
CA ASP A 309 -15.13 -7.01 -22.85
C ASP A 309 -15.71 -5.59 -22.99
N GLY A 310 -16.85 -5.32 -22.35
CA GLY A 310 -17.50 -4.02 -22.42
C GLY A 310 -16.96 -3.00 -21.42
N LEU A 311 -16.97 -1.71 -21.82
CA LEU A 311 -16.51 -0.58 -21.01
C LEU A 311 -17.16 -0.54 -19.62
N ILE A 312 -18.47 -0.78 -19.54
CA ILE A 312 -19.23 -0.76 -18.27
C ILE A 312 -18.68 -1.82 -17.31
N ALA A 313 -18.42 -3.05 -17.79
CA ALA A 313 -17.89 -4.12 -16.97
C ALA A 313 -16.47 -3.80 -16.47
N ALA A 314 -15.63 -3.24 -17.31
CA ALA A 314 -14.27 -2.82 -16.97
C ALA A 314 -14.29 -1.70 -15.91
N LEU A 315 -15.07 -0.65 -16.12
CA LEU A 315 -15.15 0.49 -15.19
C LEU A 315 -15.86 0.11 -13.87
N ALA A 316 -16.91 -0.69 -13.91
CA ALA A 316 -17.56 -1.21 -12.70
C ALA A 316 -16.63 -2.11 -11.90
N GLY A 317 -15.88 -2.99 -12.56
CA GLY A 317 -14.83 -3.80 -11.93
C GLY A 317 -13.75 -2.94 -11.26
N ALA A 318 -13.26 -1.92 -11.95
CA ALA A 318 -12.27 -0.98 -11.42
C ALA A 318 -12.81 -0.20 -10.20
N LEU A 319 -14.04 0.32 -10.27
CA LEU A 319 -14.70 1.00 -9.16
C LEU A 319 -14.84 0.10 -7.93
N LEU A 320 -15.36 -1.10 -8.10
CA LEU A 320 -15.56 -2.07 -7.02
C LEU A 320 -14.24 -2.51 -6.42
N TYR A 321 -13.21 -2.74 -7.25
CA TYR A 321 -11.88 -3.06 -6.78
C TYR A 321 -11.31 -1.92 -5.92
N GLY A 322 -11.32 -0.69 -6.42
CA GLY A 322 -10.84 0.49 -5.68
C GLY A 322 -11.57 0.67 -4.35
N ALA A 323 -12.89 0.51 -4.35
CA ALA A 323 -13.72 0.67 -3.15
C ALA A 323 -13.49 -0.42 -2.08
N THR A 324 -12.89 -1.57 -2.42
CA THR A 324 -12.84 -2.72 -1.50
C THR A 324 -11.45 -3.05 -0.97
N PHE A 325 -10.38 -2.96 -1.76
CA PHE A 325 -9.09 -3.53 -1.39
C PHE A 325 -8.47 -2.89 -0.14
N ILE A 326 -8.54 -1.55 0.00
CA ILE A 326 -8.02 -0.85 1.20
C ILE A 326 -8.92 -1.18 2.41
N GLY A 327 -10.23 -1.29 2.20
CA GLY A 327 -11.18 -1.68 3.23
C GLY A 327 -10.88 -3.06 3.81
N ILE A 328 -10.63 -4.05 2.96
CA ILE A 328 -10.27 -5.41 3.39
C ILE A 328 -9.00 -5.39 4.24
N VAL A 329 -7.96 -4.67 3.81
CA VAL A 329 -6.70 -4.56 4.54
C VAL A 329 -6.92 -3.88 5.89
N SER A 330 -7.58 -2.73 5.92
CA SER A 330 -7.77 -1.95 7.14
C SER A 330 -8.65 -2.68 8.16
N LEU A 331 -9.76 -3.28 7.73
CA LEU A 331 -10.65 -4.04 8.59
C LEU A 331 -9.95 -5.28 9.18
N THR A 332 -9.21 -6.02 8.36
CA THR A 332 -8.52 -7.24 8.81
C THR A 332 -7.45 -6.90 9.85
N LEU A 333 -6.60 -5.91 9.58
CA LEU A 333 -5.52 -5.53 10.50
C LEU A 333 -6.08 -4.93 11.80
N ALA A 334 -7.13 -4.12 11.72
CA ALA A 334 -7.80 -3.56 12.89
C ALA A 334 -8.43 -4.65 13.76
N LEU A 335 -9.14 -5.62 13.15
CA LEU A 335 -9.75 -6.74 13.85
C LEU A 335 -8.70 -7.61 14.59
N VAL A 336 -7.61 -7.96 13.90
CA VAL A 336 -6.54 -8.79 14.47
C VAL A 336 -5.77 -8.03 15.55
N GLY A 337 -5.51 -6.74 15.34
CA GLY A 337 -4.86 -5.88 16.34
C GLY A 337 -5.66 -5.83 17.66
N ARG A 338 -6.98 -5.67 17.57
CA ARG A 338 -7.86 -5.66 18.77
C ARG A 338 -7.94 -7.02 19.46
N ARG A 339 -7.94 -8.13 18.72
CA ARG A 339 -7.97 -9.49 19.27
C ARG A 339 -6.63 -10.02 19.77
N SER A 340 -5.55 -9.28 19.54
CA SER A 340 -4.20 -9.66 19.96
C SER A 340 -3.56 -8.55 20.81
N PRO A 341 -4.18 -8.13 21.94
CA PRO A 341 -3.76 -6.94 22.69
C PRO A 341 -2.39 -7.08 23.34
N VAL A 342 -1.92 -8.31 23.63
CA VAL A 342 -0.58 -8.57 24.21
C VAL A 342 0.53 -8.23 23.22
N ASN A 343 0.35 -8.58 21.95
CA ASN A 343 1.35 -8.30 20.92
C ASN A 343 0.70 -8.08 19.54
N PRO A 344 -0.04 -6.97 19.37
CA PRO A 344 -0.76 -6.67 18.15
C PRO A 344 0.17 -6.58 16.93
N GLY A 345 1.37 -6.02 17.11
CA GLY A 345 2.37 -5.90 16.05
C GLY A 345 2.81 -7.26 15.50
N LYS A 346 3.06 -8.25 16.37
CA LYS A 346 3.46 -9.61 15.95
C LYS A 346 2.32 -10.33 15.22
N ALA A 347 1.08 -10.16 15.68
CA ALA A 347 -0.09 -10.75 15.02
C ALA A 347 -0.32 -10.16 13.63
N MET A 348 -0.28 -8.83 13.52
CA MET A 348 -0.40 -8.12 12.24
C MET A 348 0.74 -8.46 11.27
N ALA A 349 1.99 -8.59 11.78
CA ALA A 349 3.12 -8.99 10.95
C ALA A 349 2.94 -10.39 10.35
N ARG A 350 2.43 -11.37 11.12
CA ARG A 350 2.12 -12.71 10.59
C ARG A 350 1.09 -12.67 9.46
N LEU A 351 0.05 -11.86 9.59
CA LEU A 351 -0.92 -11.67 8.52
C LEU A 351 -0.29 -11.01 7.30
N THR A 352 0.50 -9.96 7.50
CA THR A 352 1.18 -9.28 6.41
C THR A 352 2.08 -10.23 5.62
N LEU A 353 2.72 -11.21 6.27
CA LEU A 353 3.50 -12.24 5.59
C LEU A 353 2.64 -13.13 4.69
N THR A 354 1.48 -13.61 5.16
CA THR A 354 0.60 -14.44 4.32
C THR A 354 0.03 -13.67 3.14
N TYR A 355 -0.37 -12.43 3.37
CA TYR A 355 -0.79 -11.51 2.32
C TYR A 355 0.33 -11.24 1.30
N GLY A 356 1.56 -11.00 1.78
CA GLY A 356 2.74 -10.77 0.96
C GLY A 356 3.12 -11.99 0.12
N LEU A 357 2.99 -13.20 0.66
CA LEU A 357 3.25 -14.43 -0.09
C LEU A 357 2.31 -14.55 -1.31
N ALA A 358 1.02 -14.27 -1.14
CA ALA A 358 0.07 -14.23 -2.24
C ALA A 358 0.47 -13.17 -3.29
N GLN A 359 0.90 -12.01 -2.84
CA GLN A 359 1.32 -10.91 -3.72
C GLN A 359 2.60 -11.22 -4.52
N VAL A 360 3.46 -12.10 -4.03
CA VAL A 360 4.64 -12.56 -4.77
C VAL A 360 4.27 -13.62 -5.81
N CYS A 361 3.45 -14.61 -5.41
CA CYS A 361 3.14 -15.74 -6.28
C CYS A 361 2.14 -15.39 -7.40
N ALA A 362 1.10 -14.62 -7.09
CA ALA A 362 -0.02 -14.41 -8.01
C ALA A 362 0.34 -13.64 -9.30
N PRO A 363 1.14 -12.55 -9.29
CA PRO A 363 1.46 -11.84 -10.53
C PRO A 363 2.33 -12.66 -11.49
N ALA A 364 3.29 -13.43 -10.94
CA ALA A 364 4.12 -14.31 -11.75
C ALA A 364 3.28 -15.39 -12.45
N LEU A 365 2.34 -16.01 -11.71
CA LEU A 365 1.43 -17.00 -12.28
C LEU A 365 0.48 -16.37 -13.30
N ALA A 366 -0.10 -15.20 -13.01
CA ALA A 366 -0.98 -14.49 -13.94
C ALA A 366 -0.26 -14.08 -15.23
N GLY A 367 0.99 -13.61 -15.12
CA GLY A 367 1.83 -13.32 -16.29
C GLY A 367 2.12 -14.55 -17.15
N ALA A 368 2.44 -15.69 -16.50
CA ALA A 368 2.63 -16.96 -17.20
C ALA A 368 1.34 -17.43 -17.90
N MET A 369 0.19 -17.36 -17.24
CA MET A 369 -1.11 -17.70 -17.82
C MET A 369 -1.44 -16.79 -19.01
N ALA A 370 -1.23 -15.48 -18.88
CA ALA A 370 -1.47 -14.53 -19.94
C ALA A 370 -0.56 -14.76 -21.15
N GLN A 371 0.70 -15.07 -20.91
CA GLN A 371 1.65 -15.39 -21.99
C GLN A 371 1.27 -16.69 -22.74
N ALA A 372 0.80 -17.71 -22.02
CA ALA A 372 0.40 -18.98 -22.62
C ALA A 372 -0.92 -18.90 -23.39
N SER A 373 -1.89 -18.09 -22.92
CA SER A 373 -3.25 -18.03 -23.49
C SER A 373 -3.54 -16.77 -24.31
N GLY A 374 -2.63 -15.78 -24.30
CA GLY A 374 -2.86 -14.45 -24.90
C GLY A 374 -3.86 -13.57 -24.13
N SER A 375 -4.37 -14.02 -22.96
CA SER A 375 -5.44 -13.33 -22.24
C SER A 375 -5.27 -13.46 -20.73
N TYR A 376 -5.66 -12.40 -19.99
CA TYR A 376 -5.74 -12.43 -18.53
C TYR A 376 -7.02 -13.07 -17.98
N ARG A 377 -7.97 -13.51 -18.81
CA ARG A 377 -9.26 -14.07 -18.36
C ARG A 377 -9.08 -15.27 -17.43
N GLY A 378 -8.16 -16.18 -17.75
CA GLY A 378 -7.85 -17.35 -16.90
C GLY A 378 -7.37 -16.93 -15.52
N ALA A 379 -6.50 -15.92 -15.44
CA ALA A 379 -6.01 -15.38 -14.18
C ALA A 379 -7.13 -14.69 -13.37
N LEU A 380 -8.08 -14.01 -14.01
CA LEU A 380 -9.24 -13.42 -13.36
C LEU A 380 -10.16 -14.50 -12.78
N TRP A 381 -10.46 -15.57 -13.51
CA TRP A 381 -11.27 -16.68 -13.00
C TRP A 381 -10.61 -17.42 -11.83
N LEU A 382 -9.31 -17.67 -11.91
CA LEU A 382 -8.55 -18.21 -10.79
C LEU A 382 -8.65 -17.29 -9.57
N THR A 383 -8.50 -16.00 -9.79
CA THR A 383 -8.59 -14.99 -8.72
C THR A 383 -9.97 -14.96 -8.07
N ALA A 384 -11.04 -15.04 -8.88
CA ALA A 384 -12.41 -15.14 -8.36
C ALA A 384 -12.59 -16.37 -7.47
N GLY A 385 -12.08 -17.54 -7.91
CA GLY A 385 -12.10 -18.78 -7.14
C GLY A 385 -11.34 -18.66 -5.81
N VAL A 386 -10.16 -18.02 -5.81
CA VAL A 386 -9.38 -17.79 -4.58
C VAL A 386 -10.09 -16.83 -3.62
N ILE A 387 -10.72 -15.75 -4.11
CA ILE A 387 -11.49 -14.83 -3.26
C ILE A 387 -12.72 -15.53 -2.68
N LEU A 388 -13.42 -16.35 -3.47
CA LEU A 388 -14.56 -17.16 -2.99
C LEU A 388 -14.13 -18.15 -1.90
N LEU A 389 -12.95 -18.79 -2.05
CA LEU A 389 -12.36 -19.62 -0.99
C LEU A 389 -12.12 -18.77 0.28
N GLY A 390 -11.59 -17.55 0.12
CA GLY A 390 -11.42 -16.60 1.22
C GLY A 390 -12.74 -16.27 1.92
N MET A 391 -13.83 -16.08 1.18
CA MET A 391 -15.18 -15.89 1.73
C MET A 391 -15.67 -17.12 2.51
N ALA A 392 -15.45 -18.32 1.98
CA ALA A 392 -15.81 -19.55 2.67
C ALA A 392 -15.05 -19.70 4.00
N LEU A 393 -13.74 -19.44 4.00
CA LEU A 393 -12.91 -19.44 5.21
C LEU A 393 -13.37 -18.39 6.23
N LEU A 394 -13.74 -17.20 5.76
CA LEU A 394 -14.32 -16.15 6.60
C LEU A 394 -15.67 -16.57 7.18
N GLY A 395 -16.50 -17.27 6.40
CA GLY A 395 -17.75 -17.86 6.87
C GLY A 395 -17.55 -18.90 7.98
N LEU A 396 -16.50 -19.72 7.88
CA LEU A 396 -16.11 -20.65 8.97
C LEU A 396 -15.64 -19.88 10.20
N LEU A 397 -14.84 -18.82 10.01
CA LEU A 397 -14.34 -17.99 11.10
C LEU A 397 -15.46 -17.27 11.85
N MET A 398 -16.55 -16.89 11.17
CA MET A 398 -17.74 -16.29 11.79
C MET A 398 -18.50 -17.26 12.69
N ARG A 399 -18.33 -18.58 12.50
CA ARG A 399 -18.93 -19.63 13.33
C ARG A 399 -18.09 -19.99 14.56
N GLU A 400 -16.81 -19.57 14.61
CA GLU A 400 -15.98 -19.80 15.79
C GLU A 400 -16.48 -18.99 16.98
N PRO A 401 -16.45 -19.57 18.20
CA PRO A 401 -16.82 -18.84 19.39
C PRO A 401 -16.02 -17.54 19.50
N GLN A 402 -16.74 -16.46 19.68
CA GLN A 402 -16.13 -15.15 19.88
C GLN A 402 -15.79 -15.04 21.38
N GLY A 403 -14.67 -15.70 21.80
CA GLY A 403 -14.15 -15.59 23.16
C GLY A 403 -13.66 -14.19 23.50
#